data_73a6aabb41f378ba54d6e34a6b193262
#
_entry.id   73a6aabb41f378ba54d6e34a6b193262
#
_cell.length_a   1.000
_cell.length_b   1.000
_cell.length_c   1.000
_cell.angle_alpha   90.00
_cell.angle_beta   90.00
_cell.angle_gamma   90.00
#
_symmetry.space_group_name_H-M   'P 1'
#
loop_
_entity.id
_entity.type
_entity.pdbx_description
1 polymer ?
#
loop_
_entity_poly.entity_id
_entity_poly.type
_entity_poly.pdbx_seq_one_letter_code
_entity_poly.pdbx_strand_id
1 'polypeptide(L)'
;METTQTTQAPHAYIGAIAAHEGKQVTLKGWLYNKRSSGKLVFLEVRDGTGVMQCVVFKGNVSPELFALADRLTQESSIMVTGSVRKDQRSKTGFEMDVSDITLVHAAKDYPIAPKDHGVGFLMEQRHLWLRSSRQHAALRVRSEIIKAIRDYFDAH
;
A
#
# COMPACT_ATOMS: atom_id res chain seq x y z
N MET A 1 14.70 -25.41 -25.98
CA MET A 1 14.33 -24.07 -25.53
C MET A 1 13.66 -24.23 -24.16
N GLU A 2 14.44 -24.11 -23.10
CA GLU A 2 13.89 -24.13 -21.73
C GLU A 2 13.19 -22.80 -21.45
N THR A 3 11.88 -22.89 -21.30
CA THR A 3 11.07 -21.74 -20.84
C THR A 3 11.37 -21.55 -19.37
N THR A 4 12.27 -20.64 -19.04
CA THR A 4 12.51 -20.21 -17.66
C THR A 4 11.21 -19.60 -17.13
N GLN A 5 10.41 -20.40 -16.43
CA GLN A 5 9.29 -19.88 -15.64
C GLN A 5 9.89 -19.00 -14.54
N THR A 6 9.87 -17.71 -14.75
CA THR A 6 10.16 -16.75 -13.69
C THR A 6 9.07 -16.94 -12.63
N THR A 7 9.39 -17.64 -11.56
CA THR A 7 8.48 -17.88 -10.44
C THR A 7 8.18 -16.53 -9.82
N GLN A 8 7.04 -15.94 -10.17
CA GLN A 8 6.58 -14.68 -9.62
C GLN A 8 6.42 -14.85 -8.09
N ALA A 9 6.99 -13.92 -7.31
CA ALA A 9 6.83 -13.93 -5.87
C ALA A 9 5.34 -13.94 -5.49
N PRO A 10 4.92 -14.73 -4.48
CA PRO A 10 3.51 -14.87 -4.13
C PRO A 10 2.91 -13.53 -3.69
N HIS A 11 1.64 -13.33 -4.02
CA HIS A 11 0.89 -12.16 -3.55
C HIS A 11 0.61 -12.29 -2.05
N ALA A 12 0.83 -11.21 -1.31
CA ALA A 12 0.49 -11.10 0.10
C ALA A 12 -0.33 -9.83 0.38
N TYR A 13 -1.23 -9.91 1.36
CA TYR A 13 -1.93 -8.74 1.90
C TYR A 13 -1.16 -8.17 3.09
N ILE A 14 -1.15 -6.84 3.21
CA ILE A 14 -0.45 -6.12 4.28
C ILE A 14 -0.95 -6.56 5.66
N GLY A 15 -2.26 -6.80 5.82
CA GLY A 15 -2.85 -7.27 7.07
C GLY A 15 -2.37 -8.65 7.53
N ALA A 16 -1.81 -9.47 6.62
CA ALA A 16 -1.27 -10.80 6.89
C ALA A 16 0.25 -10.86 6.76
N ILE A 17 0.94 -9.71 6.65
CA ILE A 17 2.35 -9.65 6.28
C ILE A 17 3.28 -10.35 7.28
N ALA A 18 2.90 -10.42 8.55
CA ALA A 18 3.68 -11.11 9.58
C ALA A 18 3.97 -12.59 9.26
N ALA A 19 3.07 -13.27 8.53
CA ALA A 19 3.27 -14.66 8.10
C ALA A 19 4.33 -14.81 6.99
N HIS A 20 4.80 -13.71 6.46
CA HIS A 20 5.76 -13.64 5.35
C HIS A 20 7.12 -13.06 5.77
N GLU A 21 7.41 -12.97 7.07
CA GLU A 21 8.72 -12.53 7.58
C GLU A 21 9.86 -13.32 6.92
N GLY A 22 10.87 -12.62 6.44
CA GLY A 22 12.04 -13.20 5.75
C GLY A 22 11.78 -13.73 4.35
N LYS A 23 10.53 -13.64 3.85
CA LYS A 23 10.16 -14.14 2.52
C LYS A 23 10.03 -13.00 1.51
N GLN A 24 10.23 -13.34 0.24
CA GLN A 24 9.94 -12.46 -0.87
C GLN A 24 8.45 -12.57 -1.25
N VAL A 25 7.75 -11.45 -1.32
CA VAL A 25 6.34 -11.37 -1.69
C VAL A 25 6.07 -10.18 -2.60
N THR A 26 4.93 -10.20 -3.28
CA THR A 26 4.42 -9.07 -4.06
C THR A 26 3.22 -8.46 -3.37
N LEU A 27 3.29 -7.17 -3.07
CA LEU A 27 2.15 -6.35 -2.66
C LEU A 27 1.51 -5.71 -3.89
N LYS A 28 0.17 -5.68 -3.94
CA LYS A 28 -0.61 -4.99 -4.97
C LYS A 28 -1.44 -3.92 -4.30
N GLY A 29 -1.29 -2.67 -4.72
CA GLY A 29 -1.99 -1.59 -4.05
C GLY A 29 -1.75 -0.22 -4.67
N TRP A 30 -1.90 0.80 -3.87
CA TRP A 30 -1.77 2.20 -4.25
C TRP A 30 -0.67 2.88 -3.45
N LEU A 31 0.06 3.78 -4.08
CA LEU A 31 1.03 4.62 -3.41
C LEU A 31 0.29 5.67 -2.56
N TYR A 32 0.21 5.44 -1.26
CA TYR A 32 -0.45 6.36 -0.34
C TYR A 32 0.38 7.63 -0.10
N ASN A 33 1.68 7.46 0.13
CA ASN A 33 2.62 8.56 0.35
C ASN A 33 4.03 8.16 -0.10
N LYS A 34 4.88 9.13 -0.33
CA LYS A 34 6.28 8.93 -0.73
C LYS A 34 7.17 10.00 -0.10
N ARG A 35 8.37 9.59 0.28
CA ARG A 35 9.45 10.50 0.64
C ARG A 35 10.78 9.99 0.07
N SER A 36 11.62 10.89 -0.39
CA SER A 36 12.96 10.58 -0.88
C SER A 36 14.01 11.18 0.07
N SER A 37 15.11 10.46 0.28
CA SER A 37 16.22 10.89 1.12
C SER A 37 17.53 10.33 0.54
N GLY A 38 18.17 11.11 -0.34
CA GLY A 38 19.46 10.77 -0.95
C GLY A 38 19.43 9.46 -1.74
N LYS A 39 19.92 8.38 -1.15
CA LYS A 39 19.99 7.06 -1.78
C LYS A 39 18.76 6.17 -1.48
N LEU A 40 17.75 6.67 -0.78
CA LEU A 40 16.58 5.94 -0.34
C LEU A 40 15.30 6.61 -0.84
N VAL A 41 14.36 5.81 -1.34
CA VAL A 41 12.97 6.21 -1.55
C VAL A 41 12.10 5.33 -0.67
N PHE A 42 11.28 5.97 0.16
CA PHE A 42 10.30 5.30 1.02
C PHE A 42 8.92 5.42 0.38
N LEU A 43 8.32 4.30 0.05
CA LEU A 43 6.97 4.21 -0.49
C LEU A 43 6.04 3.68 0.60
N GLU A 44 5.00 4.42 0.95
CA GLU A 44 3.90 3.90 1.76
C GLU A 44 2.85 3.29 0.83
N VAL A 45 2.79 1.98 0.77
CA VAL A 45 1.85 1.22 -0.07
C VAL A 45 0.62 0.84 0.75
N ARG A 46 -0.57 1.06 0.19
CA ARG A 46 -1.86 0.72 0.80
C ARG A 46 -2.60 -0.29 -0.06
N ASP A 47 -3.14 -1.36 0.53
CA ASP A 47 -3.89 -2.42 -0.17
C ASP A 47 -5.33 -2.63 0.33
N GLY A 48 -5.84 -1.75 1.17
CA GLY A 48 -7.16 -1.89 1.79
C GLY A 48 -7.17 -2.70 3.10
N THR A 49 -6.17 -3.53 3.38
CA THR A 49 -5.99 -4.23 4.65
C THR A 49 -5.03 -3.50 5.59
N GLY A 50 -4.18 -2.63 5.03
CA GLY A 50 -3.22 -1.85 5.80
C GLY A 50 -2.39 -0.90 4.93
N VAL A 51 -1.41 -0.26 5.57
CA VAL A 51 -0.38 0.57 4.94
C VAL A 51 0.97 0.06 5.39
N MET A 52 1.88 -0.19 4.45
CA MET A 52 3.23 -0.70 4.73
C MET A 52 4.29 0.17 4.08
N GLN A 53 5.39 0.40 4.79
CA GLN A 53 6.56 1.06 4.25
C GLN A 53 7.37 0.08 3.40
N CYS A 54 7.64 0.47 2.15
CA CYS A 54 8.51 -0.24 1.22
C CYS A 54 9.72 0.64 0.93
N VAL A 55 10.92 0.10 1.15
CA VAL A 55 12.18 0.84 1.06
C VAL A 55 12.89 0.48 -0.23
N VAL A 56 13.13 1.48 -1.06
CA VAL A 56 13.91 1.33 -2.30
C VAL A 56 15.29 1.93 -2.06
N PHE A 57 16.30 1.09 -1.99
CA PHE A 57 17.70 1.52 -1.85
C PHE A 57 18.39 1.52 -3.22
N LYS A 58 18.97 2.65 -3.59
CA LYS A 58 19.63 2.85 -4.88
C LYS A 58 20.71 1.83 -5.21
N GLY A 59 21.36 1.27 -4.18
CA GLY A 59 22.40 0.26 -4.35
C GLY A 59 21.90 -1.16 -4.62
N ASN A 60 20.61 -1.42 -4.38
CA ASN A 60 20.02 -2.76 -4.50
C ASN A 60 19.12 -2.93 -5.73
N VAL A 61 18.84 -1.85 -6.45
CA VAL A 61 17.94 -1.84 -7.61
C VAL A 61 18.62 -1.16 -8.82
N SER A 62 18.07 -1.41 -10.01
CA SER A 62 18.57 -0.74 -11.20
C SER A 62 18.33 0.79 -11.15
N PRO A 63 19.15 1.59 -11.85
CA PRO A 63 18.94 3.04 -11.94
C PRO A 63 17.55 3.41 -12.46
N GLU A 64 17.00 2.63 -13.40
CA GLU A 64 15.68 2.82 -13.99
C GLU A 64 14.59 2.60 -12.96
N LEU A 65 14.70 1.53 -12.14
CA LEU A 65 13.74 1.22 -11.07
C LEU A 65 13.77 2.29 -9.98
N PHE A 66 14.97 2.75 -9.60
CA PHE A 66 15.12 3.84 -8.64
C PHE A 66 14.49 5.14 -9.16
N ALA A 67 14.74 5.48 -10.43
CA ALA A 67 14.13 6.64 -11.07
C ALA A 67 12.61 6.50 -11.22
N LEU A 68 12.09 5.28 -11.47
CA LEU A 68 10.66 5.00 -11.44
C LEU A 68 10.08 5.27 -10.05
N ALA A 69 10.68 4.70 -8.99
CA ALA A 69 10.22 4.90 -7.62
C ALA A 69 10.18 6.38 -7.23
N ASP A 70 11.20 7.15 -7.64
CA ASP A 70 11.29 8.57 -7.32
C ASP A 70 10.24 9.43 -8.06
N ARG A 71 9.80 9.06 -9.26
CA ARG A 71 8.79 9.81 -10.03
C ARG A 71 7.34 9.33 -9.82
N LEU A 72 7.10 8.25 -9.07
CA LEU A 72 5.74 7.80 -8.76
C LEU A 72 4.93 8.92 -8.11
N THR A 73 3.66 9.03 -8.49
CA THR A 73 2.71 10.01 -7.96
C THR A 73 1.75 9.37 -6.96
N GLN A 74 1.25 10.15 -6.01
CA GLN A 74 0.27 9.71 -5.02
C GLN A 74 -0.94 9.05 -5.69
N GLU A 75 -1.44 7.96 -5.09
CA GLU A 75 -2.55 7.12 -5.57
C GLU A 75 -2.29 6.41 -6.90
N SER A 76 -1.06 6.41 -7.43
CA SER A 76 -0.70 5.49 -8.51
C SER A 76 -0.89 4.05 -8.07
N SER A 77 -1.47 3.20 -8.94
CA SER A 77 -1.58 1.77 -8.68
C SER A 77 -0.31 1.05 -9.08
N ILE A 78 0.23 0.28 -8.15
CA ILE A 78 1.54 -0.35 -8.28
C ILE A 78 1.53 -1.78 -7.75
N MET A 79 2.44 -2.59 -8.28
CA MET A 79 2.85 -3.85 -7.68
C MET A 79 4.28 -3.69 -7.19
N VAL A 80 4.54 -4.05 -5.94
CA VAL A 80 5.85 -3.95 -5.32
C VAL A 80 6.28 -5.32 -4.85
N THR A 81 7.42 -5.79 -5.33
CA THR A 81 8.02 -7.07 -4.93
C THR A 81 9.25 -6.81 -4.08
N GLY A 82 9.40 -7.57 -3.00
CA GLY A 82 10.52 -7.41 -2.10
C GLY A 82 10.49 -8.37 -0.92
N SER A 83 11.53 -8.32 -0.09
CA SER A 83 11.69 -9.14 1.10
C SER A 83 11.10 -8.45 2.33
N VAL A 84 10.27 -9.16 3.07
CA VAL A 84 9.63 -8.66 4.31
C VAL A 84 10.63 -8.77 5.47
N ARG A 85 10.84 -7.69 6.19
CA ARG A 85 11.67 -7.67 7.40
C ARG A 85 10.98 -6.97 8.57
N LYS A 86 11.35 -7.35 9.79
CA LYS A 86 10.89 -6.65 11.01
C LYS A 86 11.48 -5.24 11.08
N ASP A 87 10.63 -4.28 11.41
CA ASP A 87 11.03 -2.95 11.87
C ASP A 87 10.05 -2.46 12.95
N GLN A 88 10.53 -2.39 14.19
CA GLN A 88 9.73 -1.95 15.34
C GLN A 88 9.24 -0.49 15.24
N ARG A 89 9.85 0.32 14.38
CA ARG A 89 9.44 1.72 14.12
C ARG A 89 8.28 1.81 13.14
N SER A 90 8.04 0.74 12.38
CA SER A 90 6.92 0.67 11.43
C SER A 90 5.61 0.44 12.17
N LYS A 91 4.52 1.07 11.71
CA LYS A 91 3.17 0.88 12.25
C LYS A 91 2.67 -0.58 12.18
N THR A 92 3.14 -1.33 11.20
CA THR A 92 2.82 -2.75 11.03
C THR A 92 3.78 -3.68 11.77
N GLY A 93 4.88 -3.16 12.34
CA GLY A 93 5.98 -3.95 12.87
C GLY A 93 6.91 -4.53 11.79
N PHE A 94 6.61 -4.26 10.52
CA PHE A 94 7.34 -4.78 9.36
C PHE A 94 7.54 -3.69 8.30
N GLU A 95 8.57 -3.85 7.49
CA GLU A 95 8.79 -3.11 6.25
C GLU A 95 9.29 -4.04 5.15
N MET A 96 9.30 -3.58 3.92
CA MET A 96 9.73 -4.36 2.76
C MET A 96 10.98 -3.73 2.14
N ASP A 97 12.01 -4.54 1.94
CA ASP A 97 13.15 -4.18 1.09
C ASP A 97 12.78 -4.51 -0.36
N VAL A 98 12.63 -3.48 -1.18
CA VAL A 98 12.10 -3.58 -2.55
C VAL A 98 13.16 -4.11 -3.49
N SER A 99 12.79 -5.10 -4.29
CA SER A 99 13.59 -5.63 -5.40
C SER A 99 13.02 -5.27 -6.77
N ASP A 100 11.68 -5.08 -6.88
CA ASP A 100 11.03 -4.71 -8.13
C ASP A 100 9.77 -3.87 -7.92
N ILE A 101 9.44 -3.02 -8.90
CA ILE A 101 8.21 -2.22 -8.94
C ILE A 101 7.64 -2.25 -10.34
N THR A 102 6.39 -2.67 -10.46
CA THR A 102 5.60 -2.51 -11.69
C THR A 102 4.57 -1.42 -11.51
N LEU A 103 4.64 -0.37 -12.33
CA LEU A 103 3.61 0.65 -12.42
C LEU A 103 2.45 0.13 -13.26
N VAL A 104 1.28 -0.04 -12.63
CA VAL A 104 0.05 -0.46 -13.32
C VAL A 104 -0.65 0.75 -13.94
N HIS A 105 -0.83 1.81 -13.16
CA HIS A 105 -1.40 3.07 -13.63
C HIS A 105 -0.86 4.26 -12.84
N ALA A 106 -0.41 5.29 -13.54
CA ALA A 106 0.00 6.55 -12.94
C ALA A 106 -1.21 7.44 -12.67
N ALA A 107 -1.48 7.75 -11.40
CA ALA A 107 -2.49 8.74 -11.06
C ALA A 107 -1.97 10.15 -11.37
N LYS A 108 -2.84 11.00 -11.93
CA LYS A 108 -2.57 12.41 -12.19
C LYS A 108 -3.51 13.27 -11.34
N ASP A 109 -2.98 14.36 -10.82
CA ASP A 109 -3.76 15.42 -10.17
C ASP A 109 -4.71 14.92 -9.07
N TYR A 110 -4.23 13.95 -8.23
CA TYR A 110 -5.05 13.47 -7.11
C TYR A 110 -5.33 14.61 -6.13
N PRO A 111 -6.62 14.96 -5.89
CA PRO A 111 -6.97 16.23 -5.26
C PRO A 111 -6.75 16.26 -3.75
N ILE A 112 -6.74 15.09 -3.07
CA ILE A 112 -6.59 15.01 -1.61
C ILE A 112 -5.12 14.76 -1.27
N ALA A 113 -4.40 15.84 -0.95
CA ALA A 113 -3.02 15.77 -0.49
C ALA A 113 -2.96 15.40 1.02
N PRO A 114 -1.80 14.95 1.56
CA PRO A 114 -1.60 14.69 2.99
C PRO A 114 -1.46 15.98 3.80
N LYS A 115 -2.50 16.84 3.76
CA LYS A 115 -2.66 18.09 4.51
C LYS A 115 -4.12 18.22 4.95
N ASP A 116 -4.39 19.17 5.85
CA ASP A 116 -5.76 19.47 6.26
C ASP A 116 -6.55 20.07 5.10
N HIS A 117 -7.74 19.54 4.88
CA HIS A 117 -8.71 20.00 3.92
C HIS A 117 -10.02 20.36 4.61
N GLY A 118 -10.67 21.44 4.18
CA GLY A 118 -12.00 21.81 4.65
C GLY A 118 -13.05 20.75 4.34
N VAL A 119 -14.04 20.60 5.24
CA VAL A 119 -15.10 19.60 5.10
C VAL A 119 -15.88 19.76 3.80
N GLY A 120 -16.17 20.99 3.36
CA GLY A 120 -16.86 21.26 2.08
C GLY A 120 -16.12 20.62 0.89
N PHE A 121 -14.81 20.89 0.75
CA PHE A 121 -13.97 20.28 -0.27
C PHE A 121 -13.98 18.75 -0.19
N LEU A 122 -13.84 18.18 1.00
CA LEU A 122 -13.84 16.72 1.18
C LEU A 122 -15.19 16.10 0.82
N MET A 123 -16.29 16.79 1.09
CA MET A 123 -17.64 16.34 0.69
C MET A 123 -17.85 16.35 -0.82
N GLU A 124 -17.28 17.32 -1.54
CA GLU A 124 -17.28 17.34 -3.01
C GLU A 124 -16.45 16.17 -3.58
N GLN A 125 -15.37 15.77 -2.88
CA GLN A 125 -14.49 14.65 -3.22
C GLN A 125 -14.78 13.40 -2.39
N ARG A 126 -16.00 13.20 -1.91
CA ARG A 126 -16.33 12.12 -0.95
C ARG A 126 -16.01 10.71 -1.44
N HIS A 127 -16.09 10.45 -2.73
CA HIS A 127 -15.72 9.17 -3.34
C HIS A 127 -14.22 8.84 -3.18
N LEU A 128 -13.36 9.84 -3.15
CA LEU A 128 -11.93 9.72 -2.86
C LEU A 128 -11.65 9.80 -1.35
N TRP A 129 -12.43 10.62 -0.63
CA TRP A 129 -12.28 10.78 0.82
C TRP A 129 -12.49 9.47 1.58
N LEU A 130 -13.29 8.53 1.08
CA LEU A 130 -13.47 7.19 1.65
C LEU A 130 -12.15 6.41 1.80
N ARG A 131 -11.11 6.76 1.05
CA ARG A 131 -9.78 6.16 1.14
C ARG A 131 -8.97 6.65 2.34
N SER A 132 -9.37 7.75 2.99
CA SER A 132 -8.70 8.24 4.19
C SER A 132 -8.89 7.28 5.36
N SER A 133 -7.89 7.20 6.24
CA SER A 133 -7.87 6.25 7.36
C SER A 133 -9.10 6.39 8.27
N ARG A 134 -9.53 7.63 8.54
CA ARG A 134 -10.72 7.91 9.39
C ARG A 134 -12.01 7.39 8.76
N GLN A 135 -12.24 7.68 7.47
CA GLN A 135 -13.45 7.24 6.78
C GLN A 135 -13.45 5.73 6.57
N HIS A 136 -12.30 5.15 6.23
CA HIS A 136 -12.14 3.71 6.13
C HIS A 136 -12.45 3.00 7.47
N ALA A 137 -11.95 3.52 8.60
CA ALA A 137 -12.27 2.98 9.92
C ALA A 137 -13.77 3.07 10.23
N ALA A 138 -14.42 4.20 9.94
CA ALA A 138 -15.87 4.36 10.12
C ALA A 138 -16.68 3.35 9.30
N LEU A 139 -16.28 3.10 8.04
CA LEU A 139 -16.94 2.11 7.18
C LEU A 139 -16.74 0.67 7.69
N ARG A 140 -15.58 0.34 8.25
CA ARG A 140 -15.33 -0.96 8.86
C ARG A 140 -16.24 -1.18 10.07
N VAL A 141 -16.33 -0.21 10.98
CA VAL A 141 -17.25 -0.27 12.13
C VAL A 141 -18.69 -0.44 11.65
N ARG A 142 -19.14 0.32 10.65
CA ARG A 142 -20.48 0.16 10.06
C ARG A 142 -20.70 -1.25 9.52
N SER A 143 -19.71 -1.82 8.82
CA SER A 143 -19.81 -3.19 8.28
C SER A 143 -20.00 -4.23 9.37
N GLU A 144 -19.24 -4.12 10.48
CA GLU A 144 -19.36 -5.04 11.63
C GLU A 144 -20.73 -4.91 12.33
N ILE A 145 -21.24 -3.68 12.49
CA ILE A 145 -22.58 -3.47 13.06
C ILE A 145 -23.66 -4.11 12.18
N ILE A 146 -23.61 -3.91 10.87
CA ILE A 146 -24.57 -4.51 9.93
C ILE A 146 -24.50 -6.04 10.00
N LYS A 147 -23.28 -6.59 10.06
CA LYS A 147 -23.10 -8.04 10.21
C LYS A 147 -23.70 -8.54 11.52
N ALA A 148 -23.40 -7.91 12.64
CA ALA A 148 -23.91 -8.30 13.95
C ALA A 148 -25.45 -8.28 14.02
N ILE A 149 -26.10 -7.29 13.38
CA ILE A 149 -27.57 -7.22 13.28
C ILE A 149 -28.12 -8.43 12.51
N ARG A 150 -27.52 -8.76 11.36
CA ARG A 150 -27.95 -9.93 10.58
C ARG A 150 -27.75 -11.22 11.35
N ASP A 151 -26.56 -11.43 11.92
CA ASP A 151 -26.22 -12.62 12.69
C ASP A 151 -27.22 -12.81 13.87
N TYR A 152 -27.64 -11.71 14.51
CA TYR A 152 -28.65 -11.75 15.58
C TYR A 152 -30.01 -12.24 15.10
N PHE A 153 -30.51 -11.68 13.98
CA PHE A 153 -31.81 -12.09 13.45
C PHE A 153 -31.79 -13.49 12.82
N ASP A 154 -30.67 -13.92 12.27
CA ASP A 154 -30.51 -15.27 11.71
C ASP A 154 -30.45 -16.34 12.81
N ALA A 155 -30.04 -15.96 14.03
CA ALA A 155 -29.94 -16.87 15.18
C ALA A 155 -31.20 -16.95 16.04
N HIS A 156 -32.18 -16.01 15.90
CA HIS A 156 -33.40 -15.88 16.70
C HIS A 156 -34.65 -15.80 15.84
#